data_59f8c4b77679f82911ef89b694375c19
#
_entry.id   59f8c4b77679f82911ef89b694375c19
#
_cell.length_a   1.000
_cell.length_b   1.000
_cell.length_c   1.000
_cell.angle_alpha   90.00
_cell.angle_beta   90.00
_cell.angle_gamma   90.00
#
_symmetry.space_group_name_H-M   'P 1'
#
loop_
_entity.id
_entity.type
_entity.pdbx_description
1 polymer ?
#
loop_
_entity_poly.entity_id
_entity_poly.type
_entity_poly.pdbx_seq_one_letter_code
_entity_poly.pdbx_strand_id
1 'polypeptide(L)'
;KALADLGGKPMVVRVAERAAQSAANRIIVATDAEEIESVCKAANLEVMMTRADHPSGSDRLAEVIQRLDLNDESIVVNMQGDEPLIPVDLINQVANTLQSKPHCAIATAAVAIEDQAEIVNPNAVKVVLSKNNEALYFSRSIIPFDRSQSSPTYYRHLGIYAYRARFLREFSKLATAPLEQAESLEQLRALWHGYRIAVHVATQAPGPGVDTPEDL
;
A
#
# COMPACT_ATOMS: atom_id res chain seq x y z
N LYS A 1 0.29 -14.38 11.61
CA LYS A 1 1.35 -13.53 11.05
C LYS A 1 1.48 -12.21 11.83
N ALA A 2 0.45 -11.39 11.93
CA ALA A 2 0.49 -10.06 12.60
C ALA A 2 0.92 -10.10 14.08
N LEU A 3 0.73 -11.23 14.77
CA LEU A 3 1.12 -11.46 16.15
C LEU A 3 2.49 -12.13 16.32
N ALA A 4 3.21 -12.41 15.21
CA ALA A 4 4.55 -12.96 15.30
C ALA A 4 5.46 -12.03 16.10
N ASP A 5 6.30 -12.61 16.96
CA ASP A 5 7.26 -11.86 17.76
C ASP A 5 8.37 -11.31 16.86
N LEU A 6 8.58 -10.01 16.88
CA LEU A 6 9.66 -9.34 16.17
C LEU A 6 10.50 -8.55 17.19
N GLY A 7 11.49 -9.22 17.75
CA GLY A 7 12.38 -8.61 18.74
C GLY A 7 11.66 -8.23 20.03
N GLY A 8 10.88 -9.13 20.60
CA GLY A 8 10.17 -8.94 21.88
C GLY A 8 8.85 -8.19 21.81
N LYS A 9 8.33 -7.89 20.61
CA LYS A 9 7.02 -7.25 20.40
C LYS A 9 6.29 -7.88 19.22
N PRO A 10 4.96 -8.00 19.25
CA PRO A 10 4.19 -8.41 18.09
C PRO A 10 4.41 -7.51 16.88
N MET A 11 4.48 -8.09 15.68
CA MET A 11 4.77 -7.36 14.44
C MET A 11 3.80 -6.20 14.19
N VAL A 12 2.51 -6.38 14.43
CA VAL A 12 1.51 -5.31 14.29
C VAL A 12 1.82 -4.10 15.17
N VAL A 13 2.36 -4.31 16.37
CA VAL A 13 2.77 -3.22 17.28
C VAL A 13 3.97 -2.48 16.69
N ARG A 14 4.96 -3.21 16.13
CA ARG A 14 6.11 -2.59 15.46
C ARG A 14 5.69 -1.73 14.27
N VAL A 15 4.78 -2.24 13.44
CA VAL A 15 4.23 -1.48 12.30
C VAL A 15 3.53 -0.20 12.78
N ALA A 16 2.68 -0.29 13.80
CA ALA A 16 1.98 0.88 14.35
C ALA A 16 2.94 1.89 15.00
N GLU A 17 3.96 1.42 15.75
CA GLU A 17 5.01 2.28 16.31
C GLU A 17 5.82 2.99 15.20
N ARG A 18 6.05 2.31 14.06
CA ARG A 18 6.70 2.90 12.90
C ARG A 18 5.82 3.98 12.27
N ALA A 19 4.53 3.69 12.07
CA ALA A 19 3.55 4.67 11.58
C ALA A 19 3.45 5.90 12.48
N ALA A 20 3.51 5.72 13.79
CA ALA A 20 3.44 6.82 14.77
C ALA A 20 4.61 7.81 14.71
N GLN A 21 5.72 7.44 14.07
CA GLN A 21 6.85 8.33 13.82
C GLN A 21 6.65 9.21 12.57
N SER A 22 5.62 8.96 11.77
CA SER A 22 5.29 9.76 10.59
C SER A 22 4.59 11.07 10.96
N ALA A 23 4.32 11.91 9.97
CA ALA A 23 3.54 13.15 10.13
C ALA A 23 2.01 12.89 10.19
N ALA A 24 1.56 11.65 10.33
CA ALA A 24 0.14 11.35 10.45
C ALA A 24 -0.43 11.88 11.76
N ASN A 25 -1.61 12.53 11.70
CA ASN A 25 -2.29 13.06 12.88
C ASN A 25 -2.93 11.97 13.75
N ARG A 26 -3.17 10.79 13.18
CA ARG A 26 -3.85 9.67 13.86
C ARG A 26 -3.41 8.35 13.21
N ILE A 27 -3.15 7.37 14.05
CA ILE A 27 -2.81 6.00 13.65
C ILE A 27 -3.87 5.07 14.22
N ILE A 28 -4.43 4.21 13.38
CA ILE A 28 -5.45 3.25 13.78
C ILE A 28 -5.08 1.88 13.22
N VAL A 29 -5.10 0.87 14.08
CA VAL A 29 -5.01 -0.53 13.64
C VAL A 29 -6.43 -1.03 13.36
N ALA A 30 -6.72 -1.36 12.10
CA ALA A 30 -8.00 -1.95 11.71
C ALA A 30 -7.87 -3.47 11.64
N THR A 31 -8.69 -4.19 12.39
CA THR A 31 -8.63 -5.65 12.46
C THR A 31 -10.02 -6.26 12.72
N ASP A 32 -10.17 -7.53 12.39
CA ASP A 32 -11.33 -8.37 12.72
C ASP A 32 -11.00 -9.45 13.77
N ALA A 33 -9.73 -9.49 14.26
CA ALA A 33 -9.25 -10.47 15.21
C ALA A 33 -9.17 -9.88 16.63
N GLU A 34 -9.87 -10.49 17.57
CA GLU A 34 -9.90 -10.07 18.98
C GLU A 34 -8.52 -10.15 19.65
N GLU A 35 -7.69 -11.11 19.23
CA GLU A 35 -6.33 -11.26 19.73
C GLU A 35 -5.45 -10.07 19.31
N ILE A 36 -5.62 -9.56 18.09
CA ILE A 36 -4.89 -8.37 17.61
C ILE A 36 -5.40 -7.15 18.36
N GLU A 37 -6.73 -7.01 18.55
CA GLU A 37 -7.30 -5.92 19.32
C GLU A 37 -6.73 -5.88 20.74
N SER A 38 -6.70 -7.03 21.43
CA SER A 38 -6.19 -7.15 22.79
C SER A 38 -4.74 -6.72 22.91
N VAL A 39 -3.89 -7.17 21.98
CA VAL A 39 -2.47 -6.82 21.92
C VAL A 39 -2.26 -5.33 21.64
N CYS A 40 -3.02 -4.76 20.71
CA CYS A 40 -2.94 -3.33 20.40
C CYS A 40 -3.38 -2.47 21.59
N LYS A 41 -4.47 -2.84 22.28
CA LYS A 41 -4.93 -2.15 23.50
C LYS A 41 -3.88 -2.22 24.61
N ALA A 42 -3.26 -3.38 24.82
CA ALA A 42 -2.18 -3.54 25.80
C ALA A 42 -0.95 -2.67 25.49
N ALA A 43 -0.72 -2.37 24.21
CA ALA A 43 0.33 -1.47 23.74
C ALA A 43 -0.11 0.02 23.67
N ASN A 44 -1.30 0.38 24.19
CA ASN A 44 -1.89 1.71 24.11
C ASN A 44 -2.05 2.24 22.68
N LEU A 45 -2.26 1.36 21.70
CA LEU A 45 -2.55 1.72 20.31
C LEU A 45 -4.06 1.90 20.12
N GLU A 46 -4.44 2.84 19.28
CA GLU A 46 -5.81 2.95 18.84
C GLU A 46 -6.12 1.81 17.86
N VAL A 47 -7.19 1.07 18.18
CA VAL A 47 -7.63 -0.07 17.38
C VAL A 47 -9.11 0.03 17.06
N MET A 48 -9.49 -0.33 15.84
CA MET A 48 -10.87 -0.39 15.41
C MET A 48 -11.19 -1.81 14.93
N MET A 49 -12.12 -2.46 15.63
CA MET A 49 -12.69 -3.71 15.19
C MET A 49 -13.58 -3.47 13.97
N THR A 50 -13.34 -4.21 12.91
CA THR A 50 -14.07 -4.15 11.63
C THR A 50 -14.73 -5.48 11.36
N ARG A 51 -15.66 -5.52 10.41
CA ARG A 51 -16.29 -6.78 9.99
C ARG A 51 -15.24 -7.75 9.46
N ALA A 52 -15.49 -9.05 9.65
CA ALA A 52 -14.60 -10.12 9.19
C ALA A 52 -14.84 -10.50 7.71
N ASP A 53 -15.95 -10.08 7.11
CA ASP A 53 -16.38 -10.45 5.76
C ASP A 53 -15.91 -9.50 4.66
N HIS A 54 -14.95 -8.61 4.96
CA HIS A 54 -14.38 -7.74 3.94
C HIS A 54 -13.57 -8.54 2.91
N PRO A 55 -13.87 -8.39 1.61
CA PRO A 55 -13.16 -9.12 0.55
C PRO A 55 -11.71 -8.63 0.37
N SER A 56 -11.41 -7.40 0.79
CA SER A 56 -10.07 -6.82 0.65
C SER A 56 -9.71 -5.84 1.77
N GLY A 57 -8.41 -5.48 1.83
CA GLY A 57 -7.92 -4.44 2.73
C GLY A 57 -8.54 -3.07 2.45
N SER A 58 -8.77 -2.72 1.19
CA SER A 58 -9.39 -1.44 0.83
C SER A 58 -10.86 -1.36 1.25
N ASP A 59 -11.60 -2.47 1.25
CA ASP A 59 -12.96 -2.53 1.79
C ASP A 59 -12.98 -2.33 3.31
N ARG A 60 -11.99 -2.88 4.02
CA ARG A 60 -11.79 -2.64 5.46
C ARG A 60 -11.51 -1.17 5.75
N LEU A 61 -10.66 -0.53 4.96
CA LEU A 61 -10.41 0.90 5.07
C LEU A 61 -11.66 1.75 4.80
N ALA A 62 -12.49 1.36 3.84
CA ALA A 62 -13.76 2.04 3.56
C ALA A 62 -14.69 2.03 4.78
N GLU A 63 -14.77 0.91 5.53
CA GLU A 63 -15.50 0.87 6.80
C GLU A 63 -14.89 1.82 7.85
N VAL A 64 -13.56 1.82 7.99
CA VAL A 64 -12.88 2.70 8.96
C VAL A 64 -13.18 4.17 8.67
N ILE A 65 -13.01 4.63 7.43
CA ILE A 65 -13.25 6.03 7.08
C ILE A 65 -14.72 6.44 7.25
N GLN A 66 -15.66 5.51 7.02
CA GLN A 66 -17.08 5.75 7.23
C GLN A 66 -17.39 5.93 8.72
N ARG A 67 -16.85 5.07 9.59
CA ARG A 67 -17.06 5.15 11.04
C ARG A 67 -16.42 6.40 11.66
N LEU A 68 -15.32 6.88 11.07
CA LEU A 68 -14.63 8.09 11.50
C LEU A 68 -15.23 9.38 10.93
N ASP A 69 -16.19 9.27 10.03
CA ASP A 69 -16.80 10.39 9.29
C ASP A 69 -15.75 11.34 8.70
N LEU A 70 -14.71 10.77 8.08
CA LEU A 70 -13.63 11.56 7.50
C LEU A 70 -14.13 12.43 6.35
N ASN A 71 -13.60 13.65 6.27
CA ASN A 71 -13.83 14.53 5.13
C ASN A 71 -13.34 13.88 3.83
N ASP A 72 -14.03 14.13 2.73
CA ASP A 72 -13.75 13.57 1.41
C ASP A 72 -12.32 13.80 0.91
N GLU A 73 -11.70 14.91 1.27
CA GLU A 73 -10.32 15.24 0.91
C GLU A 73 -9.28 14.73 1.90
N SER A 74 -9.70 14.11 3.00
CA SER A 74 -8.77 13.47 3.94
C SER A 74 -7.93 12.42 3.24
N ILE A 75 -6.62 12.43 3.54
CA ILE A 75 -5.68 11.44 3.02
C ILE A 75 -5.50 10.34 4.06
N VAL A 76 -5.71 9.11 3.64
CA VAL A 76 -5.53 7.89 4.45
C VAL A 76 -4.39 7.09 3.88
N VAL A 77 -3.33 6.89 4.66
CA VAL A 77 -2.22 6.03 4.25
C VAL A 77 -2.46 4.63 4.79
N ASN A 78 -2.45 3.66 3.90
CA ASN A 78 -2.53 2.24 4.22
C ASN A 78 -1.13 1.64 4.31
N MET A 79 -0.77 1.17 5.50
CA MET A 79 0.41 0.34 5.72
C MET A 79 -0.03 -1.11 5.94
N GLN A 80 0.62 -2.03 5.27
CA GLN A 80 0.40 -3.46 5.48
C GLN A 80 0.95 -3.87 6.85
N GLY A 81 0.24 -4.78 7.53
CA GLY A 81 0.62 -5.25 8.87
C GLY A 81 1.88 -6.13 8.92
N ASP A 82 2.50 -6.39 7.78
CA ASP A 82 3.71 -7.20 7.56
C ASP A 82 4.90 -6.38 7.04
N GLU A 83 4.81 -5.05 7.11
CA GLU A 83 5.84 -4.10 6.65
C GLU A 83 6.48 -3.33 7.84
N PRO A 84 7.13 -4.02 8.80
CA PRO A 84 7.68 -3.38 10.00
C PRO A 84 8.90 -2.48 9.70
N LEU A 85 9.56 -2.68 8.56
CA LEU A 85 10.77 -1.97 8.17
C LEU A 85 10.54 -0.84 7.17
N ILE A 86 9.27 -0.48 6.90
CA ILE A 86 8.97 0.61 5.97
C ILE A 86 9.61 1.93 6.45
N PRO A 87 10.32 2.68 5.60
CA PRO A 87 10.88 3.97 6.00
C PRO A 87 9.78 4.97 6.36
N VAL A 88 9.93 5.65 7.50
CA VAL A 88 8.97 6.69 7.94
C VAL A 88 8.79 7.78 6.90
N ASP A 89 9.89 8.20 6.27
CA ASP A 89 9.85 9.21 5.21
C ASP A 89 8.99 8.76 4.02
N LEU A 90 8.98 7.46 3.68
CA LEU A 90 8.18 6.94 2.58
C LEU A 90 6.68 7.09 2.86
N ILE A 91 6.25 6.92 4.13
CA ILE A 91 4.86 7.15 4.54
C ILE A 91 4.45 8.60 4.25
N ASN A 92 5.31 9.55 4.65
CA ASN A 92 5.08 10.97 4.44
C ASN A 92 5.12 11.34 2.94
N GLN A 93 6.06 10.76 2.19
CA GLN A 93 6.24 11.02 0.76
C GLN A 93 5.04 10.56 -0.06
N VAL A 94 4.47 9.40 0.24
CA VAL A 94 3.27 8.90 -0.47
C VAL A 94 2.06 9.80 -0.18
N ALA A 95 1.86 10.21 1.09
CA ALA A 95 0.80 11.15 1.46
C ALA A 95 0.97 12.51 0.74
N ASN A 96 2.17 13.08 0.77
CA ASN A 96 2.49 14.35 0.12
C ASN A 96 2.36 14.28 -1.40
N THR A 97 2.69 13.14 -2.01
CA THR A 97 2.53 12.89 -3.44
C THR A 97 1.05 12.97 -3.83
N LEU A 98 0.16 12.36 -3.03
CA LEU A 98 -1.28 12.46 -3.28
C LEU A 98 -1.80 13.89 -3.04
N GLN A 99 -1.32 14.55 -2.00
CA GLN A 99 -1.73 15.93 -1.70
C GLN A 99 -1.38 16.89 -2.83
N SER A 100 -0.21 16.73 -3.44
CA SER A 100 0.27 17.58 -4.55
C SER A 100 -0.43 17.33 -5.89
N LYS A 101 -1.19 16.22 -6.03
CA LYS A 101 -1.87 15.82 -7.27
C LYS A 101 -3.38 15.66 -7.04
N PRO A 102 -4.15 16.77 -7.02
CA PRO A 102 -5.58 16.74 -6.68
C PRO A 102 -6.44 15.93 -7.68
N HIS A 103 -5.95 15.69 -8.88
CA HIS A 103 -6.63 14.89 -9.91
C HIS A 103 -6.37 13.37 -9.76
N CYS A 104 -5.47 12.95 -8.85
CA CYS A 104 -5.23 11.55 -8.53
C CYS A 104 -6.10 11.13 -7.34
N ALA A 105 -6.64 9.92 -7.42
CA ALA A 105 -7.44 9.31 -6.35
C ALA A 105 -6.56 8.55 -5.35
N ILE A 106 -5.43 8.03 -5.83
CA ILE A 106 -4.48 7.19 -5.09
C ILE A 106 -3.08 7.73 -5.32
N ALA A 107 -2.22 7.55 -4.33
CA ALA A 107 -0.77 7.54 -4.53
C ALA A 107 -0.17 6.24 -3.99
N THR A 108 0.92 5.82 -4.61
CA THR A 108 1.74 4.69 -4.18
C THR A 108 3.21 5.02 -4.38
N ALA A 109 4.09 4.05 -4.16
CA ALA A 109 5.51 4.22 -4.37
C ALA A 109 6.10 3.16 -5.30
N ALA A 110 7.23 3.47 -5.89
CA ALA A 110 8.05 2.55 -6.66
C ALA A 110 9.54 2.86 -6.46
N VAL A 111 10.37 1.88 -6.73
CA VAL A 111 11.84 2.02 -6.70
C VAL A 111 12.43 1.44 -7.98
N ALA A 112 13.52 2.02 -8.46
CA ALA A 112 14.25 1.46 -9.59
C ALA A 112 14.79 0.06 -9.24
N ILE A 113 14.65 -0.89 -10.17
CA ILE A 113 15.20 -2.24 -10.03
C ILE A 113 16.65 -2.21 -10.50
N GLU A 114 17.57 -2.61 -9.64
CA GLU A 114 19.00 -2.71 -9.94
C GLU A 114 19.41 -4.14 -10.30
N ASP A 115 18.75 -5.15 -9.70
CA ASP A 115 19.05 -6.56 -9.95
C ASP A 115 18.23 -7.11 -11.12
N GLN A 116 18.92 -7.64 -12.13
CA GLN A 116 18.30 -8.27 -13.29
C GLN A 116 17.41 -9.47 -12.92
N ALA A 117 17.74 -10.20 -11.84
CA ALA A 117 16.93 -11.32 -11.37
C ALA A 117 15.56 -10.83 -10.84
N GLU A 118 15.49 -9.63 -10.29
CA GLU A 118 14.23 -9.04 -9.81
C GLU A 118 13.29 -8.65 -10.98
N ILE A 119 13.84 -8.23 -12.12
CA ILE A 119 13.03 -7.86 -13.30
C ILE A 119 12.18 -9.04 -13.76
N VAL A 120 12.75 -10.25 -13.79
CA VAL A 120 12.06 -11.47 -14.22
C VAL A 120 11.20 -12.12 -13.15
N ASN A 121 11.33 -11.69 -11.88
CA ASN A 121 10.59 -12.25 -10.76
C ASN A 121 9.12 -11.79 -10.81
N PRO A 122 8.13 -12.70 -10.93
CA PRO A 122 6.71 -12.34 -10.93
C PRO A 122 6.19 -11.83 -9.58
N ASN A 123 6.91 -12.08 -8.49
CA ASN A 123 6.56 -11.56 -7.16
C ASN A 123 6.96 -10.08 -7.01
N ALA A 124 7.96 -9.62 -7.75
CA ALA A 124 8.26 -8.21 -7.88
C ALA A 124 7.33 -7.58 -8.93
N VAL A 125 6.29 -6.89 -8.48
CA VAL A 125 5.34 -6.21 -9.38
C VAL A 125 6.02 -5.02 -10.05
N LYS A 126 6.02 -4.99 -11.39
CA LYS A 126 6.55 -3.87 -12.17
C LYS A 126 5.48 -2.82 -12.38
N VAL A 127 5.91 -1.56 -12.48
CA VAL A 127 5.03 -0.43 -12.83
C VAL A 127 5.66 0.41 -13.93
N VAL A 128 4.86 0.75 -14.93
CA VAL A 128 5.25 1.69 -16.00
C VAL A 128 4.69 3.07 -15.66
N LEU A 129 5.55 4.09 -15.75
CA LEU A 129 5.22 5.45 -15.36
C LEU A 129 5.04 6.36 -16.58
N SER A 130 4.10 7.30 -16.46
CA SER A 130 4.00 8.45 -17.35
C SER A 130 5.10 9.47 -17.04
N LYS A 131 5.28 10.46 -17.92
CA LYS A 131 6.19 11.61 -17.69
C LYS A 131 5.90 12.35 -16.37
N ASN A 132 4.67 12.29 -15.89
CA ASN A 132 4.23 12.98 -14.68
C ASN A 132 4.30 12.09 -13.43
N ASN A 133 4.99 10.96 -13.49
CA ASN A 133 5.00 9.95 -12.42
C ASN A 133 3.58 9.53 -12.00
N GLU A 134 2.77 9.17 -12.98
CA GLU A 134 1.49 8.50 -12.78
C GLU A 134 1.59 7.09 -13.38
N ALA A 135 1.01 6.10 -12.71
CA ALA A 135 1.02 4.74 -13.17
C ALA A 135 0.23 4.60 -14.48
N LEU A 136 0.85 4.01 -15.48
CA LEU A 136 0.18 3.61 -16.72
C LEU A 136 -0.35 2.18 -16.61
N TYR A 137 0.43 1.28 -15.99
CA TYR A 137 0.02 -0.10 -15.75
C TYR A 137 0.93 -0.75 -14.69
N PHE A 138 0.39 -1.74 -13.98
CA PHE A 138 1.12 -2.63 -13.06
C PHE A 138 1.03 -4.06 -13.60
N SER A 139 2.12 -4.81 -13.52
CA SER A 139 2.13 -6.21 -13.95
C SER A 139 3.18 -7.04 -13.22
N ARG A 140 2.88 -8.32 -13.08
CA ARG A 140 3.85 -9.34 -12.69
C ARG A 140 4.79 -9.70 -13.82
N SER A 141 4.38 -9.45 -15.08
CA SER A 141 5.22 -9.60 -16.27
C SER A 141 6.31 -8.53 -16.34
N ILE A 142 7.30 -8.75 -17.17
CA ILE A 142 8.31 -7.75 -17.49
C ILE A 142 7.68 -6.65 -18.34
N ILE A 143 7.54 -5.47 -17.79
CA ILE A 143 7.09 -4.26 -18.47
C ILE A 143 7.98 -3.08 -18.12
N PRO A 144 8.33 -2.19 -19.14
CA PRO A 144 8.03 -2.33 -20.58
C PRO A 144 8.83 -3.45 -21.26
N PHE A 145 8.34 -3.95 -22.41
CA PHE A 145 9.13 -4.86 -23.22
C PHE A 145 10.24 -4.08 -23.95
N ASP A 146 11.49 -4.42 -23.71
CA ASP A 146 12.64 -3.75 -24.33
C ASP A 146 13.01 -4.40 -25.68
N ARG A 147 12.30 -3.99 -26.74
CA ARG A 147 12.56 -4.49 -28.10
C ARG A 147 13.90 -4.03 -28.66
N SER A 148 14.35 -2.85 -28.26
CA SER A 148 15.56 -2.21 -28.83
C SER A 148 16.82 -2.49 -28.02
N GLN A 149 16.73 -3.24 -26.95
CA GLN A 149 17.84 -3.53 -26.03
C GLN A 149 18.50 -2.23 -25.49
N SER A 150 17.64 -1.24 -25.21
CA SER A 150 18.04 0.08 -24.69
C SER A 150 18.30 0.12 -23.20
N SER A 151 18.01 -1.00 -22.50
CA SER A 151 18.13 -1.13 -21.05
C SER A 151 17.34 -0.04 -20.30
N PRO A 152 16.01 0.03 -20.48
CA PRO A 152 15.19 1.02 -19.79
C PRO A 152 15.24 0.80 -18.28
N THR A 153 14.99 1.85 -17.51
CA THR A 153 14.78 1.70 -16.07
C THR A 153 13.48 0.96 -15.79
N TYR A 154 13.56 -0.18 -15.12
CA TYR A 154 12.42 -0.91 -14.59
C TYR A 154 12.13 -0.43 -13.18
N TYR A 155 10.84 -0.34 -12.80
CA TYR A 155 10.41 0.07 -11.49
C TYR A 155 9.65 -1.05 -10.80
N ARG A 156 10.06 -1.40 -9.56
CA ARG A 156 9.29 -2.24 -8.67
C ARG A 156 8.30 -1.40 -7.90
N HIS A 157 7.04 -1.80 -7.92
CA HIS A 157 6.00 -1.24 -7.09
C HIS A 157 6.21 -1.60 -5.61
N LEU A 158 5.99 -0.65 -4.72
CA LEU A 158 6.02 -0.82 -3.27
C LEU A 158 4.59 -0.77 -2.73
N GLY A 159 4.22 -1.76 -1.90
CA GLY A 159 2.85 -2.00 -1.42
C GLY A 159 2.30 -1.00 -0.41
N ILE A 160 2.78 0.24 -0.41
CA ILE A 160 2.23 1.33 0.40
C ILE A 160 1.33 2.22 -0.45
N TYR A 161 0.18 2.64 0.11
CA TYR A 161 -0.79 3.44 -0.61
C TYR A 161 -1.31 4.60 0.24
N ALA A 162 -1.54 5.73 -0.40
CA ALA A 162 -2.36 6.80 0.14
C ALA A 162 -3.62 6.93 -0.72
N TYR A 163 -4.75 7.14 -0.07
CA TYR A 163 -6.07 7.27 -0.69
C TYR A 163 -6.74 8.56 -0.26
N ARG A 164 -7.53 9.18 -1.16
CA ARG A 164 -8.54 10.15 -0.72
C ARG A 164 -9.73 9.41 -0.12
N ALA A 165 -10.26 9.90 0.99
CA ALA A 165 -11.38 9.24 1.67
C ALA A 165 -12.60 9.09 0.74
N ARG A 166 -12.91 10.09 -0.10
CA ARG A 166 -13.97 9.98 -1.12
C ARG A 166 -13.78 8.78 -2.05
N PHE A 167 -12.53 8.54 -2.50
CA PHE A 167 -12.24 7.43 -3.39
C PHE A 167 -12.46 6.08 -2.71
N LEU A 168 -12.03 5.90 -1.45
CA LEU A 168 -12.26 4.65 -0.73
C LEU A 168 -13.75 4.33 -0.56
N ARG A 169 -14.61 5.35 -0.38
CA ARG A 169 -16.08 5.15 -0.34
C ARG A 169 -16.67 4.67 -1.68
N GLU A 170 -16.03 5.04 -2.78
CA GLU A 170 -16.43 4.63 -4.13
C GLU A 170 -15.83 3.27 -4.48
N PHE A 171 -14.57 3.04 -4.12
CA PHE A 171 -13.79 1.87 -4.50
C PHE A 171 -14.48 0.56 -4.11
N SER A 172 -15.03 0.48 -2.90
CA SER A 172 -15.78 -0.70 -2.41
C SER A 172 -17.04 -1.03 -3.23
N LYS A 173 -17.52 -0.09 -4.06
CA LYS A 173 -18.69 -0.26 -4.93
C LYS A 173 -18.31 -0.58 -6.37
N LEU A 174 -17.04 -0.44 -6.74
CA LEU A 174 -16.57 -0.72 -8.08
C LEU A 174 -16.55 -2.21 -8.36
N ALA A 175 -17.03 -2.61 -9.52
CA ALA A 175 -16.93 -4.00 -9.98
C ALA A 175 -15.45 -4.40 -10.12
N THR A 176 -15.14 -5.62 -9.70
CA THR A 176 -13.81 -6.21 -9.89
C THR A 176 -13.41 -6.21 -11.37
N ALA A 177 -12.22 -5.75 -11.68
CA ALA A 177 -11.74 -5.65 -13.05
C ALA A 177 -11.14 -6.99 -13.54
N PRO A 178 -11.32 -7.35 -14.83
CA PRO A 178 -10.68 -8.55 -15.39
C PRO A 178 -9.15 -8.54 -15.25
N LEU A 179 -8.52 -7.37 -15.39
CA LEU A 179 -7.07 -7.21 -15.23
C LEU A 179 -6.63 -7.42 -13.77
N GLU A 180 -7.41 -6.94 -12.82
CA GLU A 180 -7.19 -7.18 -11.39
C GLU A 180 -7.19 -8.68 -11.07
N GLN A 181 -8.15 -9.42 -11.62
CA GLN A 181 -8.23 -10.87 -11.43
C GLN A 181 -7.06 -11.60 -12.07
N ALA A 182 -6.71 -11.23 -13.31
CA ALA A 182 -5.64 -11.88 -14.07
C ALA A 182 -4.27 -11.72 -13.41
N GLU A 183 -3.97 -10.51 -12.91
CA GLU A 183 -2.68 -10.17 -12.29
C GLU A 183 -2.70 -10.38 -10.75
N SER A 184 -3.88 -10.56 -10.13
CA SER A 184 -4.08 -10.52 -8.67
C SER A 184 -3.49 -9.23 -8.07
N LEU A 185 -3.86 -8.09 -8.67
CA LEU A 185 -3.40 -6.75 -8.32
C LEU A 185 -4.60 -5.80 -8.18
N GLU A 186 -5.01 -5.53 -6.94
CA GLU A 186 -6.21 -4.76 -6.61
C GLU A 186 -6.20 -3.33 -7.19
N GLN A 187 -5.03 -2.68 -7.26
CA GLN A 187 -4.89 -1.32 -7.80
C GLN A 187 -5.25 -1.22 -9.29
N LEU A 188 -5.25 -2.32 -10.02
CA LEU A 188 -5.70 -2.35 -11.43
C LEU A 188 -7.20 -2.06 -11.56
N ARG A 189 -8.02 -2.31 -10.52
CA ARG A 189 -9.43 -1.91 -10.49
C ARG A 189 -9.57 -0.40 -10.64
N ALA A 190 -8.75 0.36 -9.91
CA ALA A 190 -8.78 1.82 -10.02
C ALA A 190 -8.44 2.30 -11.44
N LEU A 191 -7.36 1.79 -12.03
CA LEU A 191 -6.97 2.14 -13.42
C LEU A 191 -8.05 1.74 -14.43
N TRP A 192 -8.64 0.54 -14.28
CA TRP A 192 -9.71 0.05 -15.15
C TRP A 192 -10.92 0.98 -15.16
N HIS A 193 -11.30 1.54 -14.00
CA HIS A 193 -12.40 2.48 -13.86
C HIS A 193 -12.01 3.94 -14.14
N GLY A 194 -10.80 4.19 -14.68
CA GLY A 194 -10.38 5.52 -15.13
C GLY A 194 -9.80 6.43 -14.03
N TYR A 195 -9.59 5.91 -12.82
CA TYR A 195 -8.91 6.65 -11.77
C TYR A 195 -7.40 6.71 -12.02
N ARG A 196 -6.78 7.82 -11.59
CA ARG A 196 -5.34 8.01 -11.72
C ARG A 196 -4.63 7.68 -10.42
N ILE A 197 -3.47 7.04 -10.54
CA ILE A 197 -2.59 6.66 -9.44
C ILE A 197 -1.28 7.41 -9.60
N ALA A 198 -0.98 8.31 -8.65
CA ALA A 198 0.32 8.96 -8.56
C ALA A 198 1.36 7.98 -8.01
N VAL A 199 2.60 8.09 -8.46
CA VAL A 199 3.68 7.23 -8.00
C VAL A 199 4.84 8.08 -7.48
N HIS A 200 5.20 7.89 -6.21
CA HIS A 200 6.45 8.40 -5.67
C HIS A 200 7.60 7.46 -6.07
N VAL A 201 8.61 7.98 -6.74
CA VAL A 201 9.82 7.20 -7.05
C VAL A 201 10.79 7.36 -5.88
N ALA A 202 10.91 6.33 -5.07
CA ALA A 202 11.80 6.31 -3.92
C ALA A 202 13.27 6.15 -4.38
N THR A 203 14.18 6.78 -3.66
CA THR A 203 15.62 6.70 -3.94
C THR A 203 16.27 5.43 -3.40
N GLN A 204 15.62 4.77 -2.45
CA GLN A 204 16.09 3.53 -1.82
C GLN A 204 14.92 2.56 -1.64
N ALA A 205 15.21 1.28 -1.83
CA ALA A 205 14.24 0.23 -1.51
C ALA A 205 14.00 0.17 0.01
N PRO A 206 12.74 -0.01 0.46
CA PRO A 206 12.49 -0.37 1.84
C PRO A 206 13.16 -1.70 2.17
N GLY A 207 13.38 -1.97 3.46
CA GLY A 207 13.74 -3.30 3.91
C GLY A 207 12.72 -4.36 3.49
N PRO A 208 13.06 -5.64 3.53
CA PRO A 208 12.12 -6.70 3.18
C PRO A 208 10.90 -6.67 4.10
N GLY A 209 9.72 -6.95 3.53
CA GLY A 209 8.55 -7.31 4.31
C GLY A 209 8.74 -8.67 4.97
N VAL A 210 7.90 -8.99 5.95
CA VAL A 210 7.90 -10.28 6.62
C VAL A 210 6.79 -11.13 6.01
N ASP A 211 7.10 -11.95 5.01
CA ASP A 211 6.12 -12.79 4.32
C ASP A 211 6.11 -14.23 4.82
N THR A 212 7.26 -14.74 5.15
CA THR A 212 7.49 -16.12 5.59
C THR A 212 8.05 -16.18 7.04
N PRO A 213 8.01 -17.34 7.70
CA PRO A 213 8.68 -17.52 9.00
C PRO A 213 10.19 -17.27 8.95
N GLU A 214 10.82 -17.46 7.79
CA GLU A 214 12.26 -17.26 7.58
C GLU A 214 12.63 -15.77 7.53
N ASP A 215 11.66 -14.88 7.28
CA ASP A 215 11.86 -13.42 7.26
C ASP A 215 11.85 -12.80 8.68
N LEU A 216 11.41 -13.57 9.70
CA LEU A 216 11.37 -13.16 11.10
C LEU A 216 12.74 -13.26 11.78
#